data_7769b3cef63883002b642ece67bc04b2
#
_entry.id   7769b3cef63883002b642ece67bc04b2
#
_cell.length_a   1.000
_cell.length_b   1.000
_cell.length_c   1.000
_cell.angle_alpha   90.00
_cell.angle_beta   90.00
_cell.angle_gamma   90.00
#
_symmetry.space_group_name_H-M   'P 1'
#
loop_
_entity.id
_entity.type
_entity.pdbx_description
1 polymer ?
#
loop_
_entity_poly.entity_id
_entity_poly.type
_entity_poly.pdbx_seq_one_letter_code
_entity_poly.pdbx_strand_id
1 'polypeptide(L)'
;TRGVYVKYVLDRRGMKFQSAIKKELEKFDKIFPNAFSTKVALLDLILRYAVKKKGKRIRPALVLLSAKAIAGEVTEKTYRGAILVELMHTATLVHDDVVDESMIRRNRFSINALWKNKIAVLIGDYMLSKVLLLAVDHGDHDLLMHISKSVQLMSEGELLQIEKARKLDIDEETYNDIISKKTASLISTCCLIGASSVNAEEPQKQWLLKFGYALGLAFQIQDDLLD
;
A
#
# COMPACT_ATOMS: atom_id res chain seq x y z
N THR A 1 25.25 -6.04 -11.08
CA THR A 1 24.80 -6.41 -12.47
C THR A 1 23.42 -7.07 -12.46
N ARG A 2 22.97 -7.71 -11.35
CA ARG A 2 21.66 -8.39 -11.26
C ARG A 2 20.49 -7.42 -11.14
N GLY A 3 20.62 -6.30 -10.42
CA GLY A 3 19.56 -5.28 -10.29
C GLY A 3 19.15 -4.59 -11.59
N VAL A 4 20.01 -4.63 -12.62
CA VAL A 4 19.75 -4.07 -13.96
C VAL A 4 18.82 -4.98 -14.77
N TYR A 5 18.92 -6.30 -14.61
CA TYR A 5 18.09 -7.26 -15.37
C TYR A 5 16.62 -7.23 -14.98
N VAL A 6 16.31 -7.12 -13.68
CA VAL A 6 14.93 -7.00 -13.19
C VAL A 6 14.31 -5.69 -13.62
N LYS A 7 15.07 -4.59 -13.57
CA LYS A 7 14.66 -3.29 -14.09
C LYS A 7 14.33 -3.35 -15.59
N TYR A 8 15.05 -4.16 -16.36
CA TYR A 8 14.88 -4.33 -17.81
C TYR A 8 13.67 -5.21 -18.17
N VAL A 9 13.41 -6.29 -17.43
CA VAL A 9 12.29 -7.20 -17.71
C VAL A 9 10.96 -6.56 -17.33
N LEU A 10 10.89 -5.85 -16.21
CA LEU A 10 9.69 -5.11 -15.80
C LEU A 10 9.50 -3.82 -16.63
N ASP A 11 10.56 -3.14 -17.04
CA ASP A 11 10.49 -1.88 -17.80
C ASP A 11 10.05 -2.09 -19.27
N ARG A 12 10.41 -3.20 -19.91
CA ARG A 12 10.00 -3.46 -21.30
C ARG A 12 8.63 -4.12 -21.48
N ARG A 13 8.08 -4.82 -20.45
CA ARG A 13 6.78 -5.49 -20.51
C ARG A 13 5.77 -4.99 -19.48
N GLY A 14 6.22 -4.33 -18.43
CA GLY A 14 5.40 -4.04 -17.24
C GLY A 14 4.60 -2.75 -17.28
N MET A 15 4.86 -1.86 -18.23
CA MET A 15 4.19 -0.55 -18.22
C MET A 15 2.94 -0.46 -19.12
N LYS A 16 2.52 -1.55 -19.77
CA LYS A 16 1.27 -1.55 -20.55
C LYS A 16 0.02 -1.40 -19.67
N PHE A 17 0.03 -1.90 -18.43
CA PHE A 17 -1.14 -1.77 -17.54
C PHE A 17 -1.37 -0.33 -17.08
N GLN A 18 -0.31 0.45 -16.83
CA GLN A 18 -0.44 1.86 -16.46
C GLN A 18 -0.96 2.72 -17.62
N SER A 19 -0.74 2.31 -18.88
CA SER A 19 -1.28 3.04 -20.02
C SER A 19 -2.82 3.03 -20.04
N ALA A 20 -3.45 1.95 -19.57
CA ALA A 20 -4.90 1.82 -19.49
C ALA A 20 -5.56 2.77 -18.47
N ILE A 21 -4.78 3.28 -17.49
CA ILE A 21 -5.25 4.17 -16.41
C ILE A 21 -4.38 5.43 -16.28
N LYS A 22 -3.71 5.84 -17.34
CA LYS A 22 -2.77 6.98 -17.30
C LYS A 22 -3.44 8.26 -16.80
N LYS A 23 -4.60 8.59 -17.35
CA LYS A 23 -5.37 9.79 -16.95
C LYS A 23 -5.81 9.74 -15.50
N GLU A 24 -6.25 8.56 -15.05
CA GLU A 24 -6.70 8.30 -13.70
C GLU A 24 -5.54 8.42 -12.70
N LEU A 25 -4.37 7.88 -13.03
CA LEU A 25 -3.17 8.03 -12.20
C LEU A 25 -2.66 9.49 -12.15
N GLU A 26 -2.74 10.22 -13.25
CA GLU A 26 -2.41 11.65 -13.27
C GLU A 26 -3.36 12.47 -12.38
N LYS A 27 -4.66 12.14 -12.39
CA LYS A 27 -5.65 12.75 -11.48
C LYS A 27 -5.34 12.36 -10.04
N PHE A 28 -5.09 11.08 -9.75
CA PHE A 28 -4.71 10.62 -8.42
C PHE A 28 -3.49 11.38 -7.88
N ASP A 29 -2.43 11.53 -8.66
CA ASP A 29 -1.20 12.23 -8.26
C ASP A 29 -1.42 13.72 -7.94
N LYS A 30 -2.44 14.35 -8.53
CA LYS A 30 -2.82 15.74 -8.23
C LYS A 30 -3.61 15.87 -6.93
N ILE A 31 -4.50 14.90 -6.64
CA ILE A 31 -5.39 14.98 -5.49
C ILE A 31 -4.77 14.38 -4.21
N PHE A 32 -3.92 13.37 -4.35
CA PHE A 32 -3.33 12.64 -3.22
C PHE A 32 -2.63 13.54 -2.19
N PRO A 33 -1.78 14.53 -2.57
CA PRO A 33 -1.13 15.42 -1.61
C PRO A 33 -2.11 16.25 -0.77
N ASN A 34 -3.30 16.53 -1.27
CA ASN A 34 -4.29 17.35 -0.57
C ASN A 34 -5.02 16.58 0.54
N ALA A 35 -5.03 15.24 0.46
CA ALA A 35 -5.73 14.39 1.42
C ALA A 35 -5.18 14.49 2.85
N PHE A 36 -3.95 14.96 3.03
CA PHE A 36 -3.27 15.07 4.32
C PHE A 36 -2.69 16.44 4.61
N SER A 37 -3.14 17.47 3.91
CA SER A 37 -2.71 18.87 4.17
C SER A 37 -3.05 19.30 5.60
N THR A 38 -2.17 20.10 6.20
CA THR A 38 -2.30 20.61 7.57
C THR A 38 -1.78 22.04 7.68
N LYS A 39 -2.27 22.78 8.69
CA LYS A 39 -1.80 24.13 9.01
C LYS A 39 -0.54 24.14 9.88
N VAL A 40 -0.13 22.99 10.44
CA VAL A 40 1.09 22.88 11.26
C VAL A 40 2.29 22.75 10.34
N ALA A 41 3.11 23.80 10.26
CA ALA A 41 4.20 23.90 9.29
C ALA A 41 5.20 22.75 9.33
N LEU A 42 5.62 22.30 10.52
CA LEU A 42 6.52 21.16 10.66
C LEU A 42 5.88 19.87 10.16
N LEU A 43 4.62 19.65 10.50
CA LEU A 43 3.88 18.47 10.06
C LEU A 43 3.73 18.46 8.54
N ASP A 44 3.34 19.58 7.92
CA ASP A 44 3.21 19.70 6.46
C ASP A 44 4.55 19.43 5.75
N LEU A 45 5.65 19.96 6.28
CA LEU A 45 7.00 19.71 5.75
C LEU A 45 7.33 18.21 5.73
N ILE A 46 7.09 17.50 6.85
CA ILE A 46 7.43 16.08 6.98
C ILE A 46 6.50 15.23 6.11
N LEU A 47 5.20 15.53 6.06
CA LEU A 47 4.24 14.81 5.21
C LEU A 47 4.61 14.96 3.73
N ARG A 48 4.96 16.15 3.28
CA ARG A 48 5.47 16.36 1.91
C ARG A 48 6.74 15.58 1.65
N TYR A 49 7.65 15.50 2.62
CA TYR A 49 8.86 14.69 2.51
C TYR A 49 8.52 13.19 2.35
N ALA A 50 7.60 12.65 3.17
CA ALA A 50 7.18 11.25 3.13
C ALA A 50 6.65 10.84 1.74
N VAL A 51 5.86 11.70 1.10
CA VAL A 51 5.20 11.40 -0.18
C VAL A 51 5.93 11.94 -1.42
N LYS A 52 7.00 12.74 -1.24
CA LYS A 52 7.71 13.41 -2.35
C LYS A 52 8.27 12.44 -3.39
N LYS A 53 8.75 11.27 -2.97
CA LYS A 53 9.25 10.27 -3.91
C LYS A 53 8.08 9.41 -4.37
N LYS A 54 7.59 9.70 -5.57
CA LYS A 54 6.60 8.85 -6.23
C LYS A 54 7.19 7.45 -6.43
N GLY A 55 6.61 6.47 -5.74
CA GLY A 55 6.87 5.07 -6.01
C GLY A 55 6.28 4.65 -7.37
N LYS A 56 6.30 3.36 -7.66
CA LYS A 56 5.67 2.80 -8.89
C LYS A 56 4.14 2.91 -8.89
N ARG A 57 3.53 3.43 -7.83
CA ARG A 57 2.06 3.56 -7.65
C ARG A 57 1.29 2.26 -7.91
N ILE A 58 1.87 1.12 -7.58
CA ILE A 58 1.25 -0.18 -7.83
C ILE A 58 -0.09 -0.32 -7.11
N ARG A 59 -0.17 0.10 -5.84
CA ARG A 59 -1.40 -0.03 -5.03
C ARG A 59 -2.55 0.84 -5.55
N PRO A 60 -2.38 2.16 -5.72
CA PRO A 60 -3.40 2.97 -6.38
C PRO A 60 -3.76 2.46 -7.77
N ALA A 61 -2.79 1.98 -8.55
CA ALA A 61 -3.04 1.44 -9.89
C ALA A 61 -3.93 0.19 -9.83
N LEU A 62 -3.72 -0.71 -8.86
CA LEU A 62 -4.57 -1.89 -8.68
C LEU A 62 -6.01 -1.52 -8.32
N VAL A 63 -6.20 -0.52 -7.44
CA VAL A 63 -7.54 -0.01 -7.12
C VAL A 63 -8.24 0.52 -8.38
N LEU A 64 -7.56 1.40 -9.14
CA LEU A 64 -8.10 2.03 -10.34
C LEU A 64 -8.39 1.01 -11.45
N LEU A 65 -7.46 0.06 -11.68
CA LEU A 65 -7.62 -1.00 -12.68
C LEU A 65 -8.77 -1.93 -12.35
N SER A 66 -8.91 -2.33 -11.08
CA SER A 66 -9.97 -3.23 -10.64
C SER A 66 -11.34 -2.59 -10.81
N ALA A 67 -11.51 -1.31 -10.46
CA ALA A 67 -12.73 -0.58 -10.72
C ALA A 67 -13.04 -0.49 -12.22
N LYS A 68 -12.03 -0.13 -13.02
CA LYS A 68 -12.19 0.01 -14.48
C LYS A 68 -12.48 -1.34 -15.17
N ALA A 69 -11.90 -2.43 -14.67
CA ALA A 69 -12.17 -3.78 -15.20
C ALA A 69 -13.61 -4.22 -14.99
N ILE A 70 -14.25 -3.79 -13.91
CA ILE A 70 -15.66 -4.12 -13.59
C ILE A 70 -16.63 -3.18 -14.27
N ALA A 71 -16.44 -1.86 -14.15
CA ALA A 71 -17.41 -0.85 -14.56
C ALA A 71 -17.04 -0.10 -15.86
N GLY A 72 -15.83 -0.31 -16.40
CA GLY A 72 -15.32 0.47 -17.54
C GLY A 72 -14.79 1.86 -17.15
N GLU A 73 -15.11 2.35 -15.97
CA GLU A 73 -14.76 3.68 -15.46
C GLU A 73 -14.37 3.63 -13.99
N VAL A 74 -13.88 4.77 -13.47
CA VAL A 74 -13.58 4.97 -12.06
C VAL A 74 -14.45 6.08 -11.49
N THR A 75 -14.83 5.94 -10.21
CA THR A 75 -15.68 6.89 -9.48
C THR A 75 -14.87 7.74 -8.51
N GLU A 76 -15.46 8.77 -7.92
CA GLU A 76 -14.83 9.52 -6.82
C GLU A 76 -14.57 8.61 -5.60
N LYS A 77 -15.45 7.63 -5.33
CA LYS A 77 -15.21 6.60 -4.30
C LYS A 77 -13.98 5.75 -4.63
N THR A 78 -13.73 5.45 -5.91
CA THR A 78 -12.51 4.74 -6.34
C THR A 78 -11.24 5.55 -6.03
N TYR A 79 -11.25 6.85 -6.30
CA TYR A 79 -10.13 7.73 -5.96
C TYR A 79 -9.91 7.80 -4.45
N ARG A 80 -10.99 7.92 -3.65
CA ARG A 80 -10.85 7.87 -2.19
C ARG A 80 -10.27 6.53 -1.73
N GLY A 81 -10.75 5.41 -2.26
CA GLY A 81 -10.18 4.10 -1.98
C GLY A 81 -8.68 4.00 -2.29
N ALA A 82 -8.26 4.54 -3.44
CA ALA A 82 -6.84 4.61 -3.82
C ALA A 82 -6.02 5.49 -2.86
N ILE A 83 -6.58 6.62 -2.40
CA ILE A 83 -5.97 7.51 -1.40
C ILE A 83 -5.84 6.78 -0.05
N LEU A 84 -6.90 6.13 0.42
CA LEU A 84 -6.92 5.40 1.69
C LEU A 84 -5.83 4.33 1.72
N VAL A 85 -5.70 3.52 0.66
CA VAL A 85 -4.69 2.46 0.58
C VAL A 85 -3.27 3.02 0.56
N GLU A 86 -3.01 4.05 -0.25
CA GLU A 86 -1.65 4.61 -0.39
C GLU A 86 -1.23 5.36 0.89
N LEU A 87 -2.18 6.05 1.54
CA LEU A 87 -1.93 6.75 2.78
C LEU A 87 -1.68 5.77 3.93
N MET A 88 -2.51 4.72 4.03
CA MET A 88 -2.32 3.63 4.99
C MET A 88 -0.96 2.96 4.81
N HIS A 89 -0.62 2.56 3.59
CA HIS A 89 0.69 1.96 3.31
C HIS A 89 1.85 2.89 3.63
N THR A 90 1.72 4.20 3.39
CA THR A 90 2.76 5.15 3.74
C THR A 90 2.92 5.26 5.26
N ALA A 91 1.83 5.24 6.01
CA ALA A 91 1.84 5.23 7.47
C ALA A 91 2.53 3.98 8.04
N THR A 92 2.19 2.78 7.52
CA THR A 92 2.85 1.54 7.96
C THR A 92 4.34 1.57 7.66
N LEU A 93 4.75 2.04 6.47
CA LEU A 93 6.18 2.19 6.16
C LEU A 93 6.93 3.14 7.09
N VAL A 94 6.28 4.20 7.58
CA VAL A 94 6.89 5.13 8.53
C VAL A 94 7.06 4.46 9.91
N HIS A 95 6.08 3.65 10.33
CA HIS A 95 6.18 2.88 11.58
C HIS A 95 7.21 1.74 11.45
N ASP A 96 7.23 1.03 10.34
CA ASP A 96 8.21 -0.03 10.07
C ASP A 96 9.64 0.51 10.11
N ASP A 97 9.91 1.69 9.55
CA ASP A 97 11.22 2.34 9.61
C ASP A 97 11.69 2.57 11.06
N VAL A 98 10.76 2.78 12.00
CA VAL A 98 11.07 2.91 13.43
C VAL A 98 11.32 1.56 14.07
N VAL A 99 10.51 0.56 13.75
CA VAL A 99 10.62 -0.82 14.28
C VAL A 99 11.92 -1.47 13.81
N ASP A 100 12.26 -1.30 12.53
CA ASP A 100 13.46 -1.86 11.89
C ASP A 100 14.73 -1.00 12.13
N GLU A 101 14.61 0.13 12.85
CA GLU A 101 15.69 1.12 13.00
C GLU A 101 16.31 1.55 11.67
N SER A 102 15.53 1.52 10.61
CA SER A 102 15.99 1.78 9.26
C SER A 102 16.38 3.25 9.07
N MET A 103 17.62 3.50 8.66
CA MET A 103 18.13 4.87 8.42
C MET A 103 17.88 5.34 6.98
N ILE A 104 17.71 4.42 6.04
CA ILE A 104 17.57 4.73 4.61
C ILE A 104 16.38 3.96 4.03
N ARG A 105 15.51 4.67 3.32
CA ARG A 105 14.40 4.10 2.54
C ARG A 105 14.37 4.69 1.13
N ARG A 106 14.35 3.84 0.11
CA ARG A 106 14.33 4.25 -1.31
C ARG A 106 15.42 5.27 -1.68
N ASN A 107 16.66 5.03 -1.23
CA ASN A 107 17.83 5.90 -1.42
C ASN A 107 17.67 7.31 -0.82
N ARG A 108 16.94 7.46 0.29
CA ARG A 108 16.81 8.69 1.08
C ARG A 108 16.81 8.36 2.56
N PHE A 109 17.15 9.32 3.38
CA PHE A 109 16.98 9.16 4.81
C PHE A 109 15.52 8.92 5.17
N SER A 110 15.27 7.99 6.07
CA SER A 110 13.94 7.73 6.64
C SER A 110 13.51 8.89 7.54
N ILE A 111 12.23 8.94 7.88
CA ILE A 111 11.71 10.02 8.74
C ILE A 111 12.35 9.94 10.15
N ASN A 112 12.48 8.73 10.70
CA ASN A 112 13.14 8.54 12.00
C ASN A 112 14.62 8.95 11.99
N ALA A 113 15.32 8.77 10.89
CA ALA A 113 16.70 9.22 10.73
C ALA A 113 16.84 10.76 10.77
N LEU A 114 15.91 11.49 10.14
CA LEU A 114 15.93 12.96 10.08
C LEU A 114 15.30 13.63 11.30
N TRP A 115 14.17 13.12 11.77
CA TRP A 115 13.35 13.77 12.81
C TRP A 115 13.21 12.95 14.10
N LYS A 116 13.90 11.81 14.23
CA LYS A 116 13.88 10.89 15.37
C LYS A 116 12.57 10.06 15.45
N ASN A 117 12.64 8.94 16.16
CA ASN A 117 11.57 7.96 16.29
C ASN A 117 10.25 8.56 16.79
N LYS A 118 10.32 9.46 17.80
CA LYS A 118 9.13 10.10 18.37
C LYS A 118 8.31 10.86 17.31
N ILE A 119 9.00 11.59 16.42
CA ILE A 119 8.31 12.33 15.35
C ILE A 119 7.78 11.36 14.30
N ALA A 120 8.54 10.33 13.92
CA ALA A 120 8.09 9.33 12.96
C ALA A 120 6.79 8.64 13.41
N VAL A 121 6.71 8.21 14.69
CA VAL A 121 5.48 7.62 15.26
C VAL A 121 4.31 8.58 15.13
N LEU A 122 4.46 9.85 15.55
CA LEU A 122 3.40 10.86 15.47
C LEU A 122 2.94 11.14 14.02
N ILE A 123 3.86 11.09 13.05
CA ILE A 123 3.54 11.24 11.63
C ILE A 123 2.71 10.04 11.14
N GLY A 124 3.10 8.81 11.48
CA GLY A 124 2.32 7.62 11.17
C GLY A 124 0.91 7.67 11.75
N ASP A 125 0.78 8.03 13.04
CA ASP A 125 -0.51 8.19 13.72
C ASP A 125 -1.38 9.25 13.06
N TYR A 126 -0.80 10.38 12.66
CA TYR A 126 -1.52 11.41 11.93
C TYR A 126 -2.02 10.90 10.57
N MET A 127 -1.20 10.16 9.83
CA MET A 127 -1.64 9.56 8.56
C MET A 127 -2.77 8.56 8.78
N LEU A 128 -2.70 7.71 9.81
CA LEU A 128 -3.76 6.77 10.17
C LEU A 128 -5.06 7.50 10.53
N SER A 129 -4.97 8.58 11.31
CA SER A 129 -6.15 9.39 11.64
C SER A 129 -6.80 10.00 10.40
N LYS A 130 -6.01 10.39 9.40
CA LYS A 130 -6.52 10.89 8.11
C LYS A 130 -7.22 9.81 7.31
N VAL A 131 -6.75 8.56 7.35
CA VAL A 131 -7.45 7.42 6.73
C VAL A 131 -8.84 7.25 7.36
N LEU A 132 -8.92 7.25 8.70
CA LEU A 132 -10.18 7.10 9.42
C LEU A 132 -11.15 8.24 9.07
N LEU A 133 -10.70 9.48 9.18
CA LEU A 133 -11.53 10.66 8.91
C LEU A 133 -12.03 10.67 7.46
N LEU A 134 -11.14 10.44 6.49
CA LEU A 134 -11.53 10.44 5.07
C LEU A 134 -12.61 9.41 4.77
N ALA A 135 -12.53 8.21 5.35
CA ALA A 135 -13.53 7.17 5.15
C ALA A 135 -14.86 7.50 5.86
N VAL A 136 -14.80 8.00 7.10
CA VAL A 136 -16.00 8.33 7.89
C VAL A 136 -16.74 9.53 7.30
N ASP A 137 -16.03 10.60 6.94
CA ASP A 137 -16.61 11.83 6.39
C ASP A 137 -17.39 11.59 5.08
N HIS A 138 -17.03 10.53 4.33
CA HIS A 138 -17.70 10.18 3.08
C HIS A 138 -18.59 8.94 3.18
N GLY A 139 -18.75 8.35 4.37
CA GLY A 139 -19.55 7.13 4.55
C GLY A 139 -18.97 5.88 3.88
N ASP A 140 -17.67 5.86 3.58
CA ASP A 140 -16.97 4.75 2.92
C ASP A 140 -16.61 3.64 3.95
N HIS A 141 -17.56 3.25 4.80
CA HIS A 141 -17.34 2.29 5.89
C HIS A 141 -16.92 0.91 5.40
N ASP A 142 -17.42 0.49 4.24
CA ASP A 142 -17.03 -0.76 3.57
C ASP A 142 -15.53 -0.76 3.19
N LEU A 143 -15.04 0.34 2.63
CA LEU A 143 -13.63 0.49 2.29
C LEU A 143 -12.76 0.51 3.54
N LEU A 144 -13.20 1.23 4.58
CA LEU A 144 -12.51 1.28 5.87
C LEU A 144 -12.39 -0.10 6.51
N MET A 145 -13.47 -0.89 6.49
CA MET A 145 -13.47 -2.26 7.01
C MET A 145 -12.45 -3.14 6.29
N HIS A 146 -12.38 -3.07 4.95
CA HIS A 146 -11.42 -3.85 4.17
C HIS A 146 -9.97 -3.47 4.50
N ILE A 147 -9.69 -2.18 4.59
CA ILE A 147 -8.34 -1.68 4.94
C ILE A 147 -7.97 -2.11 6.36
N SER A 148 -8.87 -1.95 7.33
CA SER A 148 -8.62 -2.28 8.73
C SER A 148 -8.28 -3.77 8.91
N LYS A 149 -9.01 -4.67 8.22
CA LYS A 149 -8.68 -6.10 8.21
C LYS A 149 -7.30 -6.38 7.62
N SER A 150 -6.93 -5.69 6.55
CA SER A 150 -5.60 -5.85 5.94
C SER A 150 -4.49 -5.39 6.88
N VAL A 151 -4.67 -4.26 7.56
CA VAL A 151 -3.68 -3.74 8.52
C VAL A 151 -3.53 -4.70 9.70
N GLN A 152 -4.63 -5.25 10.21
CA GLN A 152 -4.59 -6.27 11.26
C GLN A 152 -3.72 -7.46 10.82
N LEU A 153 -3.99 -8.02 9.63
CA LEU A 153 -3.23 -9.14 9.08
C LEU A 153 -1.75 -8.79 8.89
N MET A 154 -1.45 -7.58 8.36
CA MET A 154 -0.06 -7.14 8.19
C MET A 154 0.69 -7.10 9.52
N SER A 155 0.07 -6.55 10.57
CA SER A 155 0.67 -6.49 11.91
C SER A 155 0.87 -7.88 12.52
N GLU A 156 -0.11 -8.80 12.35
CA GLU A 156 0.03 -10.20 12.76
C GLU A 156 1.17 -10.91 12.01
N GLY A 157 1.30 -10.66 10.70
CA GLY A 157 2.37 -11.22 9.88
C GLY A 157 3.76 -10.73 10.30
N GLU A 158 3.89 -9.44 10.62
CA GLU A 158 5.14 -8.86 11.11
C GLU A 158 5.56 -9.46 12.45
N LEU A 159 4.62 -9.54 13.40
CA LEU A 159 4.88 -10.14 14.71
C LEU A 159 5.23 -11.63 14.61
N LEU A 160 4.55 -12.37 13.72
CA LEU A 160 4.86 -13.77 13.45
C LEU A 160 6.27 -13.94 12.88
N GLN A 161 6.66 -13.07 11.93
CA GLN A 161 8.01 -13.06 11.37
C GLN A 161 9.06 -12.82 12.46
N ILE A 162 8.86 -11.83 13.33
CA ILE A 162 9.77 -11.53 14.44
C ILE A 162 9.87 -12.71 15.41
N GLU A 163 8.74 -13.33 15.77
CA GLU A 163 8.72 -14.48 16.68
C GLU A 163 9.49 -15.68 16.11
N LYS A 164 9.22 -16.01 14.84
CA LYS A 164 9.84 -17.17 14.18
C LYS A 164 11.30 -16.96 13.84
N ALA A 165 11.69 -15.73 13.45
CA ALA A 165 13.09 -15.39 13.22
C ALA A 165 13.95 -15.56 14.50
N ARG A 166 13.40 -15.21 15.67
CA ARG A 166 14.10 -15.41 16.95
C ARG A 166 14.30 -16.89 17.30
N LYS A 167 13.38 -17.77 16.88
CA LYS A 167 13.44 -19.22 17.13
C LYS A 167 14.24 -19.98 16.06
N LEU A 168 14.61 -19.32 14.96
CA LEU A 168 15.23 -19.94 13.77
C LEU A 168 14.37 -21.09 13.23
N ASP A 169 13.05 -20.96 13.31
CA ASP A 169 12.06 -22.00 12.99
C ASP A 169 11.07 -21.43 11.95
N ILE A 170 11.57 -21.25 10.73
CA ILE A 170 10.76 -20.81 9.58
C ILE A 170 10.75 -21.95 8.57
N ASP A 171 9.66 -22.73 8.59
CA ASP A 171 9.35 -23.70 7.55
C ASP A 171 8.58 -23.05 6.38
N GLU A 172 8.32 -23.81 5.33
CA GLU A 172 7.62 -23.34 4.15
C GLU A 172 6.18 -22.88 4.46
N GLU A 173 5.48 -23.54 5.35
CA GLU A 173 4.13 -23.19 5.75
C GLU A 173 4.12 -21.83 6.48
N THR A 174 5.02 -21.67 7.44
CA THR A 174 5.21 -20.42 8.18
C THR A 174 5.61 -19.28 7.25
N TYR A 175 6.54 -19.53 6.32
CA TYR A 175 6.92 -18.54 5.31
C TYR A 175 5.72 -18.09 4.47
N ASN A 176 4.93 -19.04 3.96
CA ASN A 176 3.73 -18.74 3.18
C ASN A 176 2.69 -17.96 3.99
N ASP A 177 2.50 -18.25 5.28
CA ASP A 177 1.60 -17.49 6.16
C ASP A 177 2.10 -16.06 6.38
N ILE A 178 3.40 -15.86 6.60
CA ILE A 178 4.01 -14.54 6.77
C ILE A 178 3.81 -13.68 5.52
N ILE A 179 4.19 -14.17 4.32
CA ILE A 179 4.07 -13.38 3.09
C ILE A 179 2.62 -13.14 2.68
N SER A 180 1.72 -14.09 3.00
CA SER A 180 0.28 -13.95 2.83
C SER A 180 -0.24 -12.76 3.64
N LYS A 181 0.06 -12.72 4.93
CA LYS A 181 -0.37 -11.67 5.85
C LYS A 181 0.30 -10.34 5.57
N LYS A 182 1.62 -10.32 5.42
CA LYS A 182 2.42 -9.08 5.30
C LYS A 182 2.25 -8.40 3.95
N THR A 183 2.19 -9.15 2.85
CA THR A 183 2.23 -8.59 1.50
C THR A 183 0.96 -8.87 0.70
N ALA A 184 0.51 -10.12 0.62
CA ALA A 184 -0.61 -10.50 -0.24
C ALA A 184 -1.93 -9.90 0.26
N SER A 185 -2.14 -9.76 1.57
CA SER A 185 -3.34 -9.17 2.16
C SER A 185 -3.63 -7.76 1.64
N LEU A 186 -2.63 -6.89 1.61
CA LEU A 186 -2.80 -5.51 1.15
C LEU A 186 -3.00 -5.43 -0.37
N ILE A 187 -2.29 -6.22 -1.15
CA ILE A 187 -2.45 -6.27 -2.62
C ILE A 187 -3.85 -6.77 -2.98
N SER A 188 -4.32 -7.82 -2.31
CA SER A 188 -5.67 -8.35 -2.42
C SER A 188 -6.74 -7.30 -2.06
N THR A 189 -6.52 -6.59 -0.96
CA THR A 189 -7.40 -5.50 -0.50
C THR A 189 -7.46 -4.35 -1.52
N CYS A 190 -6.37 -4.01 -2.20
CA CYS A 190 -6.40 -3.00 -3.27
C CYS A 190 -7.39 -3.39 -4.37
N CYS A 191 -7.37 -4.65 -4.82
CA CYS A 191 -8.27 -5.14 -5.85
C CYS A 191 -9.74 -5.16 -5.37
N LEU A 192 -9.96 -5.58 -4.12
CA LEU A 192 -11.28 -5.60 -3.50
C LEU A 192 -11.87 -4.18 -3.34
N ILE A 193 -11.06 -3.21 -2.91
CA ILE A 193 -11.48 -1.81 -2.78
C ILE A 193 -11.88 -1.24 -4.13
N GLY A 194 -11.10 -1.53 -5.19
CA GLY A 194 -11.47 -1.12 -6.54
C GLY A 194 -12.84 -1.65 -6.95
N ALA A 195 -13.10 -2.96 -6.76
CA ALA A 195 -14.39 -3.57 -7.04
C ALA A 195 -15.52 -2.98 -6.19
N SER A 196 -15.30 -2.82 -4.87
CA SER A 196 -16.30 -2.29 -3.95
C SER A 196 -16.67 -0.85 -4.25
N SER A 197 -15.72 -0.05 -4.75
CA SER A 197 -15.92 1.36 -5.07
C SER A 197 -16.89 1.60 -6.24
N VAL A 198 -17.13 0.58 -7.07
CA VAL A 198 -18.07 0.60 -8.20
C VAL A 198 -19.25 -0.34 -8.00
N ASN A 199 -19.52 -0.73 -6.75
CA ASN A 199 -20.62 -1.61 -6.35
C ASN A 199 -20.64 -2.95 -7.13
N ALA A 200 -19.47 -3.55 -7.35
CA ALA A 200 -19.35 -4.86 -7.97
C ALA A 200 -20.16 -5.92 -7.22
N GLU A 201 -20.67 -6.92 -7.96
CA GLU A 201 -21.33 -8.07 -7.37
C GLU A 201 -20.35 -8.94 -6.57
N GLU A 202 -20.86 -9.71 -5.61
CA GLU A 202 -20.01 -10.51 -4.72
C GLU A 202 -19.09 -11.51 -5.47
N PRO A 203 -19.52 -12.21 -6.55
CA PRO A 203 -18.62 -13.07 -7.32
C PRO A 203 -17.45 -12.30 -7.93
N GLN A 204 -17.68 -11.09 -8.43
CA GLN A 204 -16.64 -10.24 -9.04
C GLN A 204 -15.64 -9.76 -7.97
N LYS A 205 -16.13 -9.39 -6.78
CA LYS A 205 -15.28 -9.03 -5.63
C LYS A 205 -14.38 -10.20 -5.23
N GLN A 206 -14.94 -11.42 -5.16
CA GLN A 206 -14.19 -12.62 -4.81
C GLN A 206 -13.12 -12.98 -5.86
N TRP A 207 -13.39 -12.80 -7.14
CA TRP A 207 -12.40 -13.01 -8.19
C TRP A 207 -11.23 -12.03 -8.09
N LEU A 208 -11.53 -10.75 -7.90
CA LEU A 208 -10.49 -9.73 -7.75
C LEU A 208 -9.70 -9.88 -6.45
N LEU A 209 -10.35 -10.31 -5.38
CA LEU A 209 -9.69 -10.66 -4.12
C LEU A 209 -8.68 -11.79 -4.32
N LYS A 210 -9.10 -12.90 -4.96
CA LYS A 210 -8.22 -14.04 -5.28
C LYS A 210 -7.09 -13.66 -6.23
N PHE A 211 -7.39 -12.87 -7.25
CA PHE A 211 -6.38 -12.36 -8.17
C PHE A 211 -5.32 -11.54 -7.44
N GLY A 212 -5.75 -10.57 -6.62
CA GLY A 212 -4.83 -9.73 -5.84
C GLY A 212 -4.00 -10.54 -4.86
N TYR A 213 -4.57 -11.56 -4.23
CA TYR A 213 -3.88 -12.46 -3.33
C TYR A 213 -2.77 -13.24 -4.06
N ALA A 214 -3.08 -13.88 -5.17
CA ALA A 214 -2.11 -14.62 -5.97
C ALA A 214 -0.99 -13.69 -6.51
N LEU A 215 -1.36 -12.49 -6.95
CA LEU A 215 -0.40 -11.47 -7.39
C LEU A 215 0.54 -11.04 -6.26
N GLY A 216 0.01 -10.86 -5.05
CA GLY A 216 0.79 -10.47 -3.88
C GLY A 216 1.79 -11.53 -3.46
N LEU A 217 1.38 -12.81 -3.45
CA LEU A 217 2.29 -13.94 -3.19
C LEU A 217 3.40 -14.01 -4.24
N ALA A 218 3.02 -13.99 -5.53
CA ALA A 218 4.00 -14.05 -6.62
C ALA A 218 4.99 -12.87 -6.58
N PHE A 219 4.51 -11.67 -6.20
CA PHE A 219 5.35 -10.49 -6.04
C PHE A 219 6.39 -10.68 -4.93
N GLN A 220 5.95 -11.16 -3.75
CA GLN A 220 6.87 -11.34 -2.62
C GLN A 220 7.88 -12.46 -2.87
N ILE A 221 7.43 -13.62 -3.38
CA ILE A 221 8.35 -14.73 -3.72
C ILE A 221 9.39 -14.27 -4.74
N GLN A 222 8.99 -13.46 -5.74
CA GLN A 222 9.93 -12.92 -6.71
C GLN A 222 10.93 -11.95 -6.09
N ASP A 223 10.49 -11.11 -5.16
CA ASP A 223 11.34 -10.14 -4.45
C ASP A 223 12.41 -10.88 -3.63
N ASP A 224 11.97 -11.87 -2.85
CA ASP A 224 12.84 -12.70 -1.99
C ASP A 224 13.84 -13.55 -2.78
N LEU A 225 13.50 -13.98 -4.02
CA LEU A 225 14.42 -14.71 -4.89
C LEU A 225 15.50 -13.83 -5.54
N LEU A 226 15.31 -12.50 -5.51
CA LEU A 226 16.19 -11.54 -6.16
C LEU A 226 17.12 -10.80 -5.20
N ASP A 227 16.84 -10.88 -3.90
CA ASP A 227 17.67 -10.35 -2.81
C ASP A 227 18.77 -11.35 -2.44
#